data_7bc471a05e90615dd6210ea718527f10
#
_entry.id   7bc471a05e90615dd6210ea718527f10
#
_cell.length_a   1.000
_cell.length_b   1.000
_cell.length_c   1.000
_cell.angle_alpha   90.00
_cell.angle_beta   90.00
_cell.angle_gamma   90.00
#
_symmetry.space_group_name_H-M   'P 1'
#
loop_
_entity.id
_entity.type
_entity.pdbx_description
1 polymer ?
#
loop_
_entity_poly.entity_id
_entity_poly.type
_entity_poly.pdbx_seq_one_letter_code
_entity_poly.pdbx_strand_id
1 'polypeptide(L)'
;MASKDSFSKNTTQGTEFDHQLRVYSDVTQLIASPENPTPLVRLNRINLNKDFQIYLKLERYNPFGSVKDRIVSEMLHGLEIGGRTVAEPSSGNTGIALTCVANALGVPIQIAVPRGIPEEKKILLRLLGAELREADDALCPIFPTEGARGLVSALIESPTTKNSYVSLNQYENKLNVEAHYQTTGPEIWQQTRGKIKYFFVGLGTCGTVTGAGRYLKEQNPEIKIIAVEPSSPDHKLPGMKRITGLDEELIPKILDSSVIDDTVTITDEDAYGTAIELARKDGIPVGPTTGAMLHVALHYAKSSSGLAVVMSPDDAFKYASFYKDILEEESRRIREEAYALIEDNRDNQNFAIIDVRTPEEYAGGCIEEAINLDYSSATFRNELNKLEKNKKYVIYCRSGDRSGIAVHLMKELGFSEVYNMLGGIIGWEARGNRGKEASEDDMMVKQEGLV
;
A
#
# COMPACT_ATOMS: atom_id res chain seq x y z
N MET A 1 1.65 -45.85 -2.12
CA MET A 1 1.94 -45.41 -3.49
C MET A 1 0.62 -45.39 -4.25
N ALA A 2 -0.11 -44.30 -4.18
CA ALA A 2 -1.34 -44.08 -4.96
C ALA A 2 -1.05 -42.98 -5.96
N SER A 3 -1.38 -43.23 -7.19
CA SER A 3 -0.95 -42.55 -8.40
C SER A 3 -1.33 -41.05 -8.44
N LYS A 4 -0.35 -40.21 -8.76
CA LYS A 4 -0.43 -38.75 -9.02
C LYS A 4 -1.09 -38.39 -10.37
N ASP A 5 -1.90 -39.31 -10.99
CA ASP A 5 -2.31 -39.17 -12.39
C ASP A 5 -3.84 -39.07 -12.59
N SER A 6 -4.54 -38.15 -11.92
CA SER A 6 -5.96 -37.98 -12.22
C SER A 6 -6.41 -36.58 -12.69
N PHE A 7 -5.51 -35.61 -12.83
CA PHE A 7 -5.90 -34.27 -13.35
C PHE A 7 -5.17 -33.81 -14.64
N SER A 8 -4.34 -34.64 -15.22
CA SER A 8 -3.68 -34.30 -16.48
C SER A 8 -4.12 -35.23 -17.61
N LYS A 9 -5.28 -35.03 -18.19
CA LYS A 9 -5.57 -35.47 -19.57
C LYS A 9 -6.97 -35.02 -20.00
N ASN A 10 -7.12 -33.75 -20.29
CA ASN A 10 -7.97 -33.31 -21.40
C ASN A 10 -7.08 -32.54 -22.37
N THR A 11 -6.30 -33.28 -23.14
CA THR A 11 -5.58 -32.76 -24.30
C THR A 11 -6.59 -32.58 -25.43
N THR A 12 -7.13 -31.36 -25.53
CA THR A 12 -7.61 -30.86 -26.81
C THR A 12 -6.40 -30.54 -27.67
N GLN A 13 -6.30 -31.22 -28.80
CA GLN A 13 -5.29 -31.03 -29.84
C GLN A 13 -5.19 -29.58 -30.26
N GLY A 14 -3.97 -29.02 -30.30
CA GLY A 14 -3.57 -27.96 -31.19
C GLY A 14 -3.61 -26.55 -30.62
N THR A 15 -2.65 -26.20 -29.79
CA THR A 15 -1.81 -25.01 -29.86
C THR A 15 -0.65 -25.25 -28.90
N GLU A 16 0.58 -25.32 -29.41
CA GLU A 16 1.77 -25.30 -28.58
C GLU A 16 1.76 -23.95 -27.83
N PHE A 17 1.57 -23.99 -26.52
CA PHE A 17 1.69 -22.83 -25.66
C PHE A 17 3.17 -22.46 -25.58
N ASP A 18 3.51 -21.27 -26.02
CA ASP A 18 4.89 -20.77 -26.04
C ASP A 18 5.10 -19.80 -24.87
N HIS A 19 5.69 -20.29 -23.79
CA HIS A 19 6.01 -19.48 -22.63
C HIS A 19 7.00 -18.33 -22.94
N GLN A 20 7.84 -18.46 -23.98
CA GLN A 20 8.72 -17.38 -24.42
C GLN A 20 7.92 -16.23 -25.04
N LEU A 21 6.84 -16.55 -25.74
CA LEU A 21 5.90 -15.58 -26.29
C LEU A 21 4.80 -15.18 -25.27
N ARG A 22 4.82 -15.74 -24.06
CA ARG A 22 3.86 -15.48 -23.00
C ARG A 22 2.41 -15.86 -23.40
N VAL A 23 2.26 -16.96 -24.09
CA VAL A 23 0.97 -17.55 -24.45
C VAL A 23 0.66 -18.67 -23.46
N TYR A 24 -0.47 -18.54 -22.75
CA TYR A 24 -0.89 -19.42 -21.66
C TYR A 24 -2.25 -20.01 -21.93
N SER A 25 -2.53 -21.22 -21.43
CA SER A 25 -3.84 -21.87 -21.60
C SER A 25 -4.92 -21.26 -20.71
N ASP A 26 -4.55 -20.79 -19.55
CA ASP A 26 -5.44 -20.13 -18.58
C ASP A 26 -4.67 -19.18 -17.66
N VAL A 27 -5.42 -18.36 -16.92
CA VAL A 27 -4.87 -17.29 -16.09
C VAL A 27 -4.04 -17.83 -14.89
N THR A 28 -4.28 -19.05 -14.43
CA THR A 28 -3.56 -19.61 -13.28
C THR A 28 -2.09 -19.90 -13.59
N GLN A 29 -1.75 -20.11 -14.86
CA GLN A 29 -0.37 -20.28 -15.31
C GLN A 29 0.47 -18.99 -15.22
N LEU A 30 -0.17 -17.84 -14.99
CA LEU A 30 0.52 -16.58 -14.71
C LEU A 30 0.95 -16.46 -13.23
N ILE A 31 0.45 -17.32 -12.35
CA ILE A 31 0.85 -17.29 -10.93
C ILE A 31 2.35 -17.57 -10.84
N ALA A 32 3.01 -16.75 -10.06
CA ALA A 32 4.47 -16.76 -10.02
C ALA A 32 5.05 -18.11 -9.53
N SER A 33 6.12 -18.48 -10.18
CA SER A 33 6.94 -19.67 -9.91
C SER A 33 8.42 -19.33 -10.11
N PRO A 34 9.37 -20.21 -9.77
CA PRO A 34 10.79 -20.00 -10.05
C PRO A 34 11.11 -19.75 -11.54
N GLU A 35 10.29 -20.29 -12.46
CA GLU A 35 10.41 -20.09 -13.91
C GLU A 35 9.75 -18.79 -14.39
N ASN A 36 8.76 -18.28 -13.65
CA ASN A 36 8.06 -17.03 -13.90
C ASN A 36 8.01 -16.16 -12.62
N PRO A 37 9.17 -15.71 -12.10
CA PRO A 37 9.23 -15.04 -10.80
C PRO A 37 8.62 -13.65 -10.83
N THR A 38 7.99 -13.24 -9.72
CA THR A 38 7.62 -11.83 -9.57
C THR A 38 8.88 -10.94 -9.56
N PRO A 39 8.77 -9.68 -10.05
CA PRO A 39 9.92 -8.78 -10.11
C PRO A 39 10.56 -8.48 -8.75
N LEU A 40 11.88 -8.34 -8.77
CA LEU A 40 12.68 -7.83 -7.65
C LEU A 40 13.25 -6.47 -8.07
N VAL A 41 12.80 -5.37 -7.43
CA VAL A 41 13.15 -3.99 -7.84
C VAL A 41 13.96 -3.28 -6.78
N ARG A 42 15.13 -2.75 -7.17
CA ARG A 42 16.00 -1.99 -6.28
C ARG A 42 15.44 -0.60 -6.01
N LEU A 43 15.48 -0.17 -4.74
CA LEU A 43 15.15 1.19 -4.32
C LEU A 43 16.38 2.09 -4.40
N ASN A 44 16.23 3.27 -5.00
CA ASN A 44 17.37 4.16 -5.29
C ASN A 44 17.20 5.58 -4.71
N ARG A 45 15.97 6.02 -4.43
CA ARG A 45 15.70 7.39 -4.00
C ARG A 45 15.24 7.49 -2.54
N ILE A 46 14.48 6.51 -2.06
CA ILE A 46 14.09 6.45 -0.66
C ILE A 46 15.24 5.92 0.22
N ASN A 47 16.05 4.99 -0.31
CA ASN A 47 17.24 4.48 0.36
C ASN A 47 18.50 5.11 -0.24
N LEU A 48 19.18 5.97 0.52
CA LEU A 48 20.42 6.64 0.11
C LEU A 48 21.68 5.88 0.50
N ASN A 49 21.58 4.87 1.38
CA ASN A 49 22.74 4.06 1.75
C ASN A 49 23.10 3.06 0.64
N LYS A 50 24.25 3.29 -0.01
CA LYS A 50 24.73 2.43 -1.10
C LYS A 50 25.28 1.08 -0.62
N ASP A 51 25.69 1.00 0.64
CA ASP A 51 26.25 -0.21 1.26
C ASP A 51 25.16 -1.15 1.76
N PHE A 52 23.92 -0.65 1.95
CA PHE A 52 22.74 -1.43 2.29
C PHE A 52 21.72 -1.33 1.15
N GLN A 53 21.70 -2.32 0.27
CA GLN A 53 20.83 -2.33 -0.89
C GLN A 53 19.48 -2.93 -0.58
N ILE A 54 18.41 -2.18 -0.75
CA ILE A 54 17.03 -2.65 -0.52
C ILE A 54 16.35 -2.96 -1.85
N TYR A 55 15.78 -4.15 -1.94
CA TYR A 55 14.96 -4.60 -3.07
C TYR A 55 13.55 -4.93 -2.59
N LEU A 56 12.55 -4.55 -3.39
CA LEU A 56 11.16 -4.96 -3.17
C LEU A 56 10.83 -6.19 -4.01
N LYS A 57 10.29 -7.23 -3.39
CA LYS A 57 9.68 -8.38 -4.06
C LYS A 57 8.23 -8.06 -4.37
N LEU A 58 7.94 -7.67 -5.61
CA LEU A 58 6.65 -7.08 -6.03
C LEU A 58 5.61 -8.14 -6.35
N GLU A 59 4.89 -8.62 -5.34
CA GLU A 59 3.86 -9.66 -5.48
C GLU A 59 2.59 -9.18 -6.19
N ARG A 60 2.42 -7.88 -6.39
CA ARG A 60 1.33 -7.32 -7.22
C ARG A 60 1.36 -7.79 -8.68
N TYR A 61 2.49 -8.31 -9.13
CA TYR A 61 2.63 -8.85 -10.49
C TYR A 61 2.12 -10.28 -10.66
N ASN A 62 1.64 -10.92 -9.59
CA ASN A 62 0.77 -12.07 -9.74
C ASN A 62 -0.55 -11.66 -10.44
N PRO A 63 -1.24 -12.57 -11.14
CA PRO A 63 -2.38 -12.24 -12.01
C PRO A 63 -3.56 -11.58 -11.27
N PHE A 64 -3.75 -11.88 -9.99
CA PHE A 64 -4.81 -11.29 -9.16
C PHE A 64 -4.29 -10.21 -8.20
N GLY A 65 -3.03 -9.82 -8.41
CA GLY A 65 -2.39 -8.65 -7.82
C GLY A 65 -1.96 -8.82 -6.37
N SER A 66 -1.61 -10.03 -5.92
CA SER A 66 -1.07 -10.20 -4.57
C SER A 66 -0.30 -11.50 -4.33
N VAL A 67 0.41 -11.52 -3.22
CA VAL A 67 1.10 -12.71 -2.68
C VAL A 67 0.15 -13.89 -2.42
N LYS A 68 -1.15 -13.64 -2.28
CA LYS A 68 -2.14 -14.67 -1.96
C LYS A 68 -2.48 -15.57 -3.14
N ASP A 69 -2.19 -15.15 -4.35
CA ASP A 69 -2.37 -15.94 -5.57
C ASP A 69 -1.60 -17.26 -5.47
N ARG A 70 -0.37 -17.22 -4.93
CA ARG A 70 0.48 -18.40 -4.72
C ARG A 70 -0.15 -19.44 -3.80
N ILE A 71 -0.56 -18.99 -2.60
CA ILE A 71 -1.08 -19.91 -1.57
C ILE A 71 -2.46 -20.46 -1.94
N VAL A 72 -3.30 -19.65 -2.60
CA VAL A 72 -4.63 -20.09 -3.02
C VAL A 72 -4.52 -21.17 -4.08
N SER A 73 -3.65 -21.00 -5.08
CA SER A 73 -3.41 -22.01 -6.10
C SER A 73 -2.98 -23.34 -5.49
N GLU A 74 -1.97 -23.31 -4.61
CA GLU A 74 -1.45 -24.52 -3.99
C GLU A 74 -2.49 -25.19 -3.09
N MET A 75 -3.21 -24.44 -2.27
CA MET A 75 -4.23 -24.97 -1.36
C MET A 75 -5.43 -25.55 -2.11
N LEU A 76 -5.88 -24.94 -3.23
CA LEU A 76 -6.98 -25.46 -4.03
C LEU A 76 -6.60 -26.75 -4.76
N HIS A 77 -5.39 -26.81 -5.33
CA HIS A 77 -4.90 -28.04 -5.98
C HIS A 77 -4.74 -29.21 -4.99
N GLY A 78 -4.41 -28.91 -3.73
CA GLY A 78 -4.29 -29.92 -2.67
C GLY A 78 -5.61 -30.30 -2.00
N LEU A 79 -6.73 -29.65 -2.36
CA LEU A 79 -8.02 -29.86 -1.73
C LEU A 79 -8.91 -30.83 -2.53
N GLU A 80 -9.43 -31.85 -1.87
CA GLU A 80 -10.46 -32.70 -2.45
C GLU A 80 -11.84 -32.01 -2.37
N ILE A 81 -12.20 -31.28 -3.41
CA ILE A 81 -13.44 -30.47 -3.44
C ILE A 81 -14.68 -31.36 -3.56
N GLY A 82 -14.65 -32.35 -4.44
CA GLY A 82 -15.73 -33.34 -4.58
C GLY A 82 -17.12 -32.73 -4.86
N GLY A 83 -17.18 -31.64 -5.65
CA GLY A 83 -18.43 -30.94 -5.98
C GLY A 83 -18.96 -30.04 -4.86
N ARG A 84 -18.24 -29.85 -3.76
CA ARG A 84 -18.60 -28.94 -2.66
C ARG A 84 -18.26 -27.48 -3.01
N THR A 85 -18.93 -26.55 -2.32
CA THR A 85 -18.61 -25.12 -2.35
C THR A 85 -17.43 -24.83 -1.42
N VAL A 86 -16.43 -24.12 -1.90
CA VAL A 86 -15.35 -23.61 -1.06
C VAL A 86 -15.84 -22.37 -0.30
N ALA A 87 -15.81 -22.42 1.03
CA ALA A 87 -16.16 -21.30 1.90
C ALA A 87 -14.91 -20.82 2.65
N GLU A 88 -14.61 -19.51 2.58
CA GLU A 88 -13.40 -18.95 3.23
C GLU A 88 -13.69 -17.61 3.87
N PRO A 89 -13.20 -17.35 5.11
CA PRO A 89 -13.32 -16.05 5.76
C PRO A 89 -12.20 -15.13 5.24
N SER A 90 -12.54 -14.18 4.36
CA SER A 90 -11.54 -13.23 3.85
C SER A 90 -12.18 -12.00 3.20
N SER A 91 -11.89 -10.82 3.74
CA SER A 91 -12.26 -9.53 3.16
C SER A 91 -11.17 -8.91 2.27
N GLY A 92 -10.07 -9.60 2.08
CA GLY A 92 -8.88 -9.06 1.42
C GLY A 92 -8.37 -9.90 0.24
N ASN A 93 -7.06 -9.85 0.05
CA ASN A 93 -6.36 -10.51 -1.06
C ASN A 93 -6.65 -12.00 -1.19
N THR A 94 -6.82 -12.74 -0.07
CA THR A 94 -7.15 -14.17 -0.14
C THR A 94 -8.51 -14.39 -0.77
N GLY A 95 -9.54 -13.61 -0.40
CA GLY A 95 -10.87 -13.73 -0.98
C GLY A 95 -10.87 -13.43 -2.48
N ILE A 96 -10.14 -12.40 -2.91
CA ILE A 96 -9.99 -12.04 -4.34
C ILE A 96 -9.29 -13.16 -5.10
N ALA A 97 -8.10 -13.58 -4.66
CA ALA A 97 -7.34 -14.63 -5.32
C ALA A 97 -8.13 -15.95 -5.38
N LEU A 98 -8.78 -16.33 -4.26
CA LEU A 98 -9.58 -17.53 -4.17
C LEU A 98 -10.75 -17.52 -5.16
N THR A 99 -11.47 -16.40 -5.25
CA THR A 99 -12.57 -16.29 -6.20
C THR A 99 -12.08 -16.40 -7.64
N CYS A 100 -10.97 -15.75 -7.99
CA CYS A 100 -10.41 -15.82 -9.33
C CYS A 100 -9.92 -17.21 -9.72
N VAL A 101 -9.17 -17.89 -8.84
CA VAL A 101 -8.67 -19.25 -9.09
C VAL A 101 -9.84 -20.25 -9.12
N ALA A 102 -10.80 -20.13 -8.21
CA ALA A 102 -11.98 -20.98 -8.19
C ALA A 102 -12.80 -20.86 -9.49
N ASN A 103 -12.97 -19.64 -10.01
CA ASN A 103 -13.63 -19.41 -11.30
C ASN A 103 -12.87 -20.07 -12.45
N ALA A 104 -11.55 -19.95 -12.50
CA ALA A 104 -10.73 -20.59 -13.53
C ALA A 104 -10.85 -22.13 -13.49
N LEU A 105 -11.08 -22.70 -12.30
CA LEU A 105 -11.24 -24.14 -12.08
C LEU A 105 -12.70 -24.62 -12.13
N GLY A 106 -13.68 -23.70 -12.30
CA GLY A 106 -15.10 -24.04 -12.28
C GLY A 106 -15.63 -24.46 -10.89
N VAL A 107 -15.03 -23.97 -9.80
CA VAL A 107 -15.36 -24.33 -8.42
C VAL A 107 -16.29 -23.29 -7.82
N PRO A 108 -17.45 -23.66 -7.24
CA PRO A 108 -18.33 -22.73 -6.56
C PRO A 108 -17.68 -22.17 -5.29
N ILE A 109 -17.83 -20.85 -5.07
CA ILE A 109 -17.14 -20.10 -4.01
C ILE A 109 -18.11 -19.25 -3.18
N GLN A 110 -17.91 -19.27 -1.85
CA GLN A 110 -18.61 -18.41 -0.90
C GLN A 110 -17.58 -17.74 0.02
N ILE A 111 -17.65 -16.42 0.15
CA ILE A 111 -16.73 -15.62 0.96
C ILE A 111 -17.48 -15.01 2.14
N ALA A 112 -17.02 -15.31 3.36
CA ALA A 112 -17.51 -14.68 4.57
C ALA A 112 -16.69 -13.42 4.88
N VAL A 113 -17.39 -12.29 5.09
CA VAL A 113 -16.76 -10.98 5.31
C VAL A 113 -17.42 -10.26 6.47
N PRO A 114 -16.72 -9.39 7.24
CA PRO A 114 -17.35 -8.44 8.14
C PRO A 114 -18.26 -7.47 7.37
N ARG A 115 -19.39 -7.07 7.98
CA ARG A 115 -20.37 -6.17 7.34
C ARG A 115 -19.79 -4.81 7.00
N GLY A 116 -18.93 -4.25 7.87
CA GLY A 116 -18.35 -2.91 7.74
C GLY A 116 -17.11 -2.81 6.84
N ILE A 117 -16.75 -3.85 6.09
CA ILE A 117 -15.65 -3.69 5.12
C ILE A 117 -16.02 -2.66 4.05
N PRO A 118 -15.01 -1.94 3.48
CA PRO A 118 -15.23 -1.00 2.40
C PRO A 118 -16.06 -1.58 1.27
N GLU A 119 -17.06 -0.82 0.79
CA GLU A 119 -18.01 -1.29 -0.22
C GLU A 119 -17.33 -1.66 -1.54
N GLU A 120 -16.25 -0.97 -1.91
CA GLU A 120 -15.46 -1.32 -3.09
C GLU A 120 -14.92 -2.76 -3.06
N LYS A 121 -14.60 -3.29 -1.88
CA LYS A 121 -14.17 -4.70 -1.73
C LYS A 121 -15.33 -5.68 -1.94
N LYS A 122 -16.52 -5.34 -1.42
CA LYS A 122 -17.73 -6.16 -1.65
C LYS A 122 -18.11 -6.16 -3.13
N ILE A 123 -18.07 -4.98 -3.77
CA ILE A 123 -18.34 -4.83 -5.20
C ILE A 123 -17.38 -5.71 -6.02
N LEU A 124 -16.08 -5.67 -5.70
CA LEU A 124 -15.08 -6.47 -6.43
C LEU A 124 -15.33 -7.98 -6.28
N LEU A 125 -15.59 -8.46 -5.06
CA LEU A 125 -15.88 -9.87 -4.83
C LEU A 125 -17.17 -10.33 -5.54
N ARG A 126 -18.24 -9.50 -5.54
CA ARG A 126 -19.48 -9.76 -6.28
C ARG A 126 -19.27 -9.73 -7.79
N LEU A 127 -18.46 -8.77 -8.30
CA LEU A 127 -18.08 -8.71 -9.72
C LEU A 127 -17.40 -10.00 -10.17
N LEU A 128 -16.55 -10.56 -9.32
CA LEU A 128 -15.88 -11.83 -9.57
C LEU A 128 -16.81 -13.05 -9.41
N GLY A 129 -18.05 -12.87 -8.94
CA GLY A 129 -19.03 -13.93 -8.80
C GLY A 129 -19.05 -14.65 -7.46
N ALA A 130 -18.32 -14.15 -6.44
CA ALA A 130 -18.37 -14.73 -5.11
C ALA A 130 -19.76 -14.53 -4.46
N GLU A 131 -20.30 -15.57 -3.85
CA GLU A 131 -21.43 -15.44 -2.93
C GLU A 131 -20.89 -14.88 -1.60
N LEU A 132 -21.40 -13.69 -1.17
CA LEU A 132 -20.96 -13.05 0.07
C LEU A 132 -21.87 -13.40 1.24
N ARG A 133 -21.26 -13.78 2.36
CA ARG A 133 -21.90 -13.87 3.68
C ARG A 133 -21.33 -12.81 4.61
N GLU A 134 -22.19 -11.92 5.09
CA GLU A 134 -21.78 -10.85 5.96
C GLU A 134 -21.91 -11.25 7.43
N ALA A 135 -20.81 -11.11 8.19
CA ALA A 135 -20.76 -11.30 9.64
C ALA A 135 -21.02 -10.00 10.39
N ASP A 136 -21.38 -10.11 11.66
CA ASP A 136 -21.48 -8.96 12.56
C ASP A 136 -20.09 -8.40 12.86
N ASP A 137 -19.92 -7.08 12.73
CA ASP A 137 -18.65 -6.38 12.97
C ASP A 137 -18.27 -6.30 14.47
N ALA A 138 -19.23 -6.48 15.36
CA ALA A 138 -18.98 -6.54 16.81
C ALA A 138 -18.28 -7.84 17.25
N LEU A 139 -18.25 -8.85 16.37
CA LEU A 139 -17.61 -10.12 16.67
C LEU A 139 -16.10 -10.07 16.33
N CYS A 140 -15.29 -10.59 17.25
CA CYS A 140 -13.84 -10.54 17.13
C CYS A 140 -13.33 -11.38 15.94
N PRO A 141 -12.61 -10.79 14.95
CA PRO A 141 -12.13 -11.53 13.78
C PRO A 141 -10.96 -12.47 14.09
N ILE A 142 -10.39 -12.42 15.28
CA ILE A 142 -9.26 -13.26 15.71
C ILE A 142 -9.77 -14.65 16.14
N PHE A 143 -10.93 -14.70 16.84
CA PHE A 143 -11.46 -15.96 17.35
C PHE A 143 -12.01 -16.85 16.24
N PRO A 144 -11.65 -18.15 16.22
CA PRO A 144 -12.10 -19.09 15.18
C PRO A 144 -13.62 -19.31 15.15
N THR A 145 -14.30 -19.06 16.26
CA THR A 145 -15.74 -19.30 16.45
C THR A 145 -16.60 -18.05 16.27
N GLU A 146 -16.01 -16.91 15.98
CA GLU A 146 -16.70 -15.63 15.88
C GLU A 146 -16.57 -14.99 14.49
N GLY A 147 -17.44 -14.03 14.20
CA GLY A 147 -17.42 -13.23 12.98
C GLY A 147 -17.43 -14.07 11.71
N ALA A 148 -16.69 -13.65 10.72
CA ALA A 148 -16.59 -14.35 9.44
C ALA A 148 -15.96 -15.75 9.58
N ARG A 149 -15.02 -15.94 10.52
CA ARG A 149 -14.43 -17.27 10.79
C ARG A 149 -15.48 -18.20 11.36
N GLY A 150 -16.26 -17.78 12.36
CA GLY A 150 -17.33 -18.56 12.96
C GLY A 150 -18.44 -18.95 11.97
N LEU A 151 -18.78 -18.05 11.02
CA LEU A 151 -19.73 -18.39 9.94
C LEU A 151 -19.21 -19.55 9.07
N VAL A 152 -17.94 -19.55 8.69
CA VAL A 152 -17.35 -20.63 7.89
C VAL A 152 -17.23 -21.90 8.71
N SER A 153 -16.75 -21.83 9.97
CA SER A 153 -16.69 -22.99 10.86
C SER A 153 -18.05 -23.66 11.02
N ALA A 154 -19.12 -22.86 11.21
CA ALA A 154 -20.48 -23.39 11.28
C ALA A 154 -20.93 -24.11 10.01
N LEU A 155 -20.51 -23.66 8.81
CA LEU A 155 -20.83 -24.34 7.54
C LEU A 155 -20.14 -25.69 7.40
N ILE A 156 -18.87 -25.79 7.79
CA ILE A 156 -18.06 -27.01 7.59
C ILE A 156 -18.26 -28.06 8.72
N GLU A 157 -18.74 -27.62 9.90
CA GLU A 157 -18.92 -28.50 11.07
C GLU A 157 -20.37 -28.97 11.24
N SER A 158 -21.36 -28.18 10.79
CA SER A 158 -22.77 -28.53 10.95
C SER A 158 -23.14 -29.83 10.24
N PRO A 159 -23.84 -30.74 10.91
CA PRO A 159 -24.31 -32.00 10.31
C PRO A 159 -25.14 -31.82 9.02
N THR A 160 -25.81 -30.67 8.88
CA THR A 160 -26.68 -30.37 7.73
C THR A 160 -25.93 -29.83 6.53
N THR A 161 -24.77 -29.19 6.71
CA THR A 161 -24.03 -28.49 5.65
C THR A 161 -22.63 -29.00 5.40
N LYS A 162 -22.01 -29.75 6.33
CA LYS A 162 -20.61 -30.24 6.24
C LYS A 162 -20.25 -30.98 4.97
N ASN A 163 -21.23 -31.64 4.35
CA ASN A 163 -21.01 -32.38 3.09
C ASN A 163 -21.12 -31.47 1.85
N SER A 164 -21.56 -30.22 2.01
CA SER A 164 -21.75 -29.25 0.93
C SER A 164 -20.66 -28.18 0.89
N TYR A 165 -19.89 -28.03 1.97
CA TYR A 165 -18.86 -27.01 2.09
C TYR A 165 -17.52 -27.56 2.50
N VAL A 166 -16.45 -26.83 2.10
CA VAL A 166 -15.06 -27.10 2.50
C VAL A 166 -14.33 -25.75 2.60
N SER A 167 -13.37 -25.64 3.50
CA SER A 167 -12.54 -24.42 3.67
C SER A 167 -11.07 -24.73 3.43
N LEU A 168 -10.34 -23.73 2.93
CA LEU A 168 -8.88 -23.83 2.79
C LEU A 168 -8.16 -23.69 4.13
N ASN A 169 -8.73 -22.95 5.07
CA ASN A 169 -8.17 -22.66 6.39
C ASN A 169 -6.71 -22.17 6.32
N GLN A 170 -6.52 -20.99 5.73
CA GLN A 170 -5.19 -20.44 5.45
C GLN A 170 -4.25 -20.28 6.66
N TYR A 171 -4.78 -20.35 7.89
CA TYR A 171 -4.01 -20.21 9.15
C TYR A 171 -3.44 -21.52 9.69
N GLU A 172 -3.93 -22.65 9.19
CA GLU A 172 -3.51 -23.99 9.64
C GLU A 172 -3.07 -24.88 8.49
N ASN A 173 -3.39 -24.54 7.25
CA ASN A 173 -3.09 -25.32 6.07
C ASN A 173 -1.60 -25.24 5.72
N LYS A 174 -0.89 -26.34 5.85
CA LYS A 174 0.55 -26.45 5.55
C LYS A 174 0.90 -26.13 4.10
N LEU A 175 -0.05 -26.26 3.16
CA LEU A 175 0.16 -25.90 1.76
C LEU A 175 0.38 -24.39 1.58
N ASN A 176 -0.09 -23.55 2.53
CA ASN A 176 0.27 -22.14 2.56
C ASN A 176 1.79 -21.93 2.77
N VAL A 177 2.41 -22.69 3.65
CA VAL A 177 3.87 -22.69 3.86
C VAL A 177 4.59 -23.26 2.64
N GLU A 178 4.10 -24.37 2.13
CA GLU A 178 4.69 -25.08 0.99
C GLU A 178 4.73 -24.21 -0.26
N ALA A 179 3.66 -23.46 -0.56
CA ALA A 179 3.62 -22.50 -1.66
C ALA A 179 4.80 -21.52 -1.62
N HIS A 180 5.12 -20.98 -0.45
CA HIS A 180 6.24 -20.04 -0.28
C HIS A 180 7.60 -20.73 -0.26
N TYR A 181 7.67 -21.94 0.29
CA TYR A 181 8.89 -22.74 0.31
C TYR A 181 9.31 -23.14 -1.10
N GLN A 182 8.35 -23.54 -1.95
CA GLN A 182 8.63 -23.99 -3.33
C GLN A 182 8.75 -22.83 -4.33
N THR A 183 8.22 -21.64 -4.04
CA THR A 183 8.23 -20.55 -5.01
C THR A 183 8.95 -19.31 -4.49
N THR A 184 8.42 -18.60 -3.48
CA THR A 184 8.93 -17.30 -3.02
C THR A 184 10.39 -17.37 -2.53
N GLY A 185 10.73 -18.39 -1.73
CA GLY A 185 12.10 -18.60 -1.24
C GLY A 185 13.10 -18.82 -2.37
N PRO A 186 12.87 -19.82 -3.25
CA PRO A 186 13.72 -20.08 -4.42
C PRO A 186 13.88 -18.87 -5.35
N GLU A 187 12.79 -18.16 -5.65
CA GLU A 187 12.84 -16.96 -6.48
C GLU A 187 13.76 -15.87 -5.87
N ILE A 188 13.59 -15.55 -4.58
CA ILE A 188 14.42 -14.57 -3.88
C ILE A 188 15.88 -15.00 -3.91
N TRP A 189 16.17 -16.26 -3.62
CA TRP A 189 17.53 -16.79 -3.65
C TRP A 189 18.19 -16.66 -5.02
N GLN A 190 17.49 -17.08 -6.08
CA GLN A 190 17.96 -17.01 -7.45
C GLN A 190 18.15 -15.57 -7.93
N GLN A 191 17.14 -14.70 -7.72
CA GLN A 191 17.17 -13.30 -8.14
C GLN A 191 18.29 -12.50 -7.44
N THR A 192 18.61 -12.82 -6.19
CA THR A 192 19.71 -12.21 -5.45
C THR A 192 21.06 -12.89 -5.70
N ARG A 193 21.07 -14.00 -6.47
CA ARG A 193 22.25 -14.84 -6.70
C ARG A 193 22.90 -15.28 -5.39
N GLY A 194 22.09 -15.61 -4.41
CA GLY A 194 22.52 -16.02 -3.08
C GLY A 194 23.16 -14.90 -2.21
N LYS A 195 23.08 -13.63 -2.63
CA LYS A 195 23.71 -12.51 -1.92
C LYS A 195 22.82 -11.86 -0.86
N ILE A 196 21.57 -12.33 -0.71
CA ILE A 196 20.66 -11.82 0.30
C ILE A 196 21.25 -12.01 1.70
N LYS A 197 21.18 -10.96 2.53
CA LYS A 197 21.54 -10.99 3.95
C LYS A 197 20.36 -10.75 4.88
N TYR A 198 19.35 -10.01 4.42
CA TYR A 198 18.18 -9.65 5.22
C TYR A 198 16.91 -9.89 4.43
N PHE A 199 15.94 -10.54 5.07
CA PHE A 199 14.59 -10.71 4.53
C PHE A 199 13.58 -10.11 5.49
N PHE A 200 12.88 -9.04 5.07
CA PHE A 200 11.85 -8.35 5.84
C PHE A 200 10.48 -8.83 5.39
N VAL A 201 9.70 -9.35 6.33
CA VAL A 201 8.41 -9.98 6.04
C VAL A 201 7.38 -9.69 7.13
N GLY A 202 6.14 -9.36 6.74
CA GLY A 202 5.05 -9.07 7.66
C GLY A 202 4.40 -10.33 8.21
N LEU A 203 3.99 -10.29 9.48
CA LEU A 203 3.21 -11.35 10.11
C LEU A 203 1.72 -11.18 9.83
N GLY A 204 1.11 -12.20 9.23
CA GLY A 204 -0.33 -12.28 8.96
C GLY A 204 -0.80 -13.73 9.16
N THR A 205 -0.92 -14.52 8.10
CA THR A 205 -1.11 -15.98 8.21
C THR A 205 0.18 -16.70 8.59
N CYS A 206 1.32 -16.04 8.49
CA CYS A 206 2.67 -16.55 8.74
C CYS A 206 3.20 -17.56 7.71
N GLY A 207 2.48 -17.84 6.63
CA GLY A 207 2.94 -18.76 5.60
C GLY A 207 4.21 -18.27 4.88
N THR A 208 4.26 -16.98 4.54
CA THR A 208 5.42 -16.38 3.85
C THR A 208 6.69 -16.43 4.71
N VAL A 209 6.61 -15.98 5.98
CA VAL A 209 7.77 -15.97 6.88
C VAL A 209 8.29 -17.37 7.11
N THR A 210 7.38 -18.33 7.35
CA THR A 210 7.75 -19.72 7.60
C THR A 210 8.32 -20.38 6.33
N GLY A 211 7.59 -20.33 5.20
CA GLY A 211 7.98 -21.03 3.98
C GLY A 211 9.23 -20.45 3.33
N ALA A 212 9.21 -19.15 3.00
CA ALA A 212 10.38 -18.52 2.39
C ALA A 212 11.55 -18.40 3.38
N GLY A 213 11.26 -18.12 4.66
CA GLY A 213 12.30 -18.08 5.71
C GLY A 213 13.02 -19.39 5.88
N ARG A 214 12.28 -20.51 5.95
CA ARG A 214 12.87 -21.86 6.02
C ARG A 214 13.78 -22.13 4.82
N TYR A 215 13.28 -21.93 3.60
CA TYR A 215 14.09 -22.13 2.38
C TYR A 215 15.36 -21.30 2.41
N LEU A 216 15.27 -20.01 2.73
CA LEU A 216 16.43 -19.11 2.77
C LEU A 216 17.45 -19.53 3.85
N LYS A 217 17.00 -19.94 5.04
CA LYS A 217 17.85 -20.45 6.11
C LYS A 217 18.56 -21.76 5.74
N GLU A 218 17.89 -22.64 4.99
CA GLU A 218 18.50 -23.88 4.46
C GLU A 218 19.60 -23.58 3.43
N GLN A 219 19.43 -22.52 2.62
CA GLN A 219 20.47 -22.10 1.68
C GLN A 219 21.66 -21.42 2.40
N ASN A 220 21.37 -20.57 3.37
CA ASN A 220 22.40 -19.89 4.18
C ASN A 220 21.83 -19.50 5.56
N PRO A 221 22.26 -20.18 6.64
CA PRO A 221 21.79 -19.91 8.01
C PRO A 221 22.06 -18.47 8.52
N GLU A 222 23.02 -17.76 7.92
CA GLU A 222 23.40 -16.40 8.31
C GLU A 222 22.40 -15.33 7.81
N ILE A 223 21.48 -15.68 6.90
CA ILE A 223 20.44 -14.76 6.44
C ILE A 223 19.55 -14.41 7.63
N LYS A 224 19.37 -13.09 7.85
CA LYS A 224 18.50 -12.57 8.92
C LYS A 224 17.07 -12.43 8.42
N ILE A 225 16.16 -13.15 9.05
CA ILE A 225 14.72 -13.09 8.80
C ILE A 225 14.11 -12.15 9.84
N ILE A 226 13.69 -10.97 9.38
CA ILE A 226 13.14 -9.93 10.24
C ILE A 226 11.62 -9.90 10.04
N ALA A 227 10.91 -10.36 11.05
CA ALA A 227 9.46 -10.30 11.09
C ALA A 227 8.99 -8.91 11.49
N VAL A 228 7.92 -8.43 10.87
CA VAL A 228 7.32 -7.14 11.18
C VAL A 228 5.86 -7.34 11.55
N GLU A 229 5.46 -6.76 12.68
CA GLU A 229 4.07 -6.84 13.16
C GLU A 229 3.57 -5.46 13.64
N PRO A 230 2.24 -5.23 13.70
CA PRO A 230 1.69 -3.99 14.22
C PRO A 230 2.04 -3.78 15.71
N SER A 231 2.22 -2.52 16.11
CA SER A 231 2.48 -2.16 17.51
C SER A 231 1.24 -2.28 18.41
N SER A 232 0.04 -2.24 17.81
CA SER A 232 -1.24 -2.34 18.51
C SER A 232 -2.12 -3.46 17.91
N PRO A 233 -2.96 -4.13 18.72
CA PRO A 233 -3.99 -5.03 18.20
C PRO A 233 -5.05 -4.30 17.36
N ASP A 234 -5.34 -3.03 17.65
CA ASP A 234 -6.34 -2.19 16.96
C ASP A 234 -5.76 -1.44 15.74
N HIS A 235 -4.76 -2.04 15.09
CA HIS A 235 -4.08 -1.46 13.94
C HIS A 235 -4.94 -1.42 12.67
N LYS A 236 -4.57 -0.52 11.74
CA LYS A 236 -5.20 -0.36 10.42
C LYS A 236 -4.32 -0.89 9.27
N LEU A 237 -3.48 -1.91 9.52
CA LEU A 237 -2.60 -2.53 8.52
C LEU A 237 -3.25 -3.81 7.97
N PRO A 238 -3.93 -3.76 6.80
CA PRO A 238 -4.68 -4.89 6.27
C PRO A 238 -3.79 -6.10 6.01
N GLY A 239 -4.22 -7.27 6.50
CA GLY A 239 -3.50 -8.54 6.29
C GLY A 239 -2.36 -8.80 7.25
N MET A 240 -1.96 -7.84 8.09
CA MET A 240 -1.03 -8.05 9.20
C MET A 240 -1.78 -8.48 10.47
N LYS A 241 -1.03 -9.07 11.39
CA LYS A 241 -1.47 -9.41 12.74
C LYS A 241 -0.34 -9.15 13.73
N ARG A 242 -0.70 -8.62 14.89
CA ARG A 242 0.19 -8.65 16.04
C ARG A 242 0.14 -10.06 16.63
N ILE A 243 1.25 -10.77 16.57
CA ILE A 243 1.37 -12.15 17.07
C ILE A 243 1.94 -12.15 18.48
N THR A 244 2.90 -11.26 18.75
CA THR A 244 3.49 -11.13 20.09
C THR A 244 2.45 -10.77 21.13
N GLY A 245 2.33 -11.61 22.14
CA GLY A 245 1.38 -11.44 23.25
C GLY A 245 0.00 -12.05 23.00
N LEU A 246 -0.22 -12.78 21.90
CA LEU A 246 -1.41 -13.60 21.73
C LEU A 246 -1.33 -14.90 22.55
N ASP A 247 -2.47 -15.38 22.97
CA ASP A 247 -2.60 -16.73 23.51
C ASP A 247 -2.22 -17.75 22.44
N GLU A 248 -1.60 -18.86 22.85
CA GLU A 248 -1.06 -19.88 21.95
C GLU A 248 -2.11 -20.43 20.95
N GLU A 249 -3.36 -20.50 21.38
CA GLU A 249 -4.49 -20.99 20.55
C GLU A 249 -4.84 -20.04 19.39
N LEU A 250 -4.48 -18.74 19.49
CA LEU A 250 -4.75 -17.71 18.50
C LEU A 250 -3.59 -17.50 17.52
N ILE A 251 -2.42 -18.05 17.83
CA ILE A 251 -1.24 -18.01 16.96
C ILE A 251 -1.50 -18.91 15.74
N PRO A 252 -1.21 -18.44 14.50
CA PRO A 252 -1.33 -19.30 13.32
C PRO A 252 -0.50 -20.59 13.48
N LYS A 253 -1.15 -21.76 13.36
CA LYS A 253 -0.49 -23.07 13.58
C LYS A 253 0.63 -23.40 12.58
N ILE A 254 0.68 -22.65 11.48
CA ILE A 254 1.72 -22.78 10.45
C ILE A 254 2.94 -21.90 10.71
N LEU A 255 2.95 -21.10 11.80
CA LEU A 255 4.10 -20.31 12.17
C LEU A 255 5.21 -21.20 12.71
N ASP A 256 6.38 -21.11 12.11
CA ASP A 256 7.63 -21.62 12.64
C ASP A 256 8.50 -20.45 13.12
N SER A 257 8.45 -20.15 14.41
CA SER A 257 9.21 -19.05 15.00
C SER A 257 10.71 -19.26 15.00
N SER A 258 11.18 -20.50 14.81
CA SER A 258 12.61 -20.82 14.80
C SER A 258 13.35 -20.23 13.60
N VAL A 259 12.64 -19.88 12.53
CA VAL A 259 13.25 -19.23 11.35
C VAL A 259 13.43 -17.73 11.52
N ILE A 260 12.79 -17.12 12.54
CA ILE A 260 12.78 -15.67 12.76
C ILE A 260 13.96 -15.28 13.65
N ASP A 261 14.78 -14.34 13.18
CA ASP A 261 15.91 -13.81 13.98
C ASP A 261 15.51 -12.61 14.84
N ASP A 262 14.56 -11.79 14.35
CA ASP A 262 14.08 -10.61 15.07
C ASP A 262 12.62 -10.31 14.70
N THR A 263 11.88 -9.72 15.67
CA THR A 263 10.49 -9.27 15.45
C THR A 263 10.38 -7.81 15.86
N VAL A 264 10.02 -6.96 14.91
CA VAL A 264 9.94 -5.51 15.08
C VAL A 264 8.50 -5.05 14.95
N THR A 265 8.05 -4.24 15.91
CA THR A 265 6.72 -3.62 15.89
C THR A 265 6.74 -2.30 15.12
N ILE A 266 5.61 -1.98 14.45
CA ILE A 266 5.45 -0.77 13.64
C ILE A 266 4.12 -0.09 13.91
N THR A 267 4.09 1.24 13.90
CA THR A 267 2.85 2.03 13.99
C THR A 267 2.16 2.13 12.62
N ASP A 268 0.86 2.42 12.62
CA ASP A 268 0.13 2.69 11.38
C ASP A 268 0.71 3.93 10.68
N GLU A 269 1.03 4.98 11.42
CA GLU A 269 1.58 6.23 10.89
C GLU A 269 2.89 6.00 10.13
N ASP A 270 3.84 5.28 10.72
CA ASP A 270 5.13 4.96 10.09
C ASP A 270 4.95 4.10 8.83
N ALA A 271 4.03 3.14 8.88
CA ALA A 271 3.74 2.24 7.77
C ALA A 271 3.14 3.00 6.57
N TYR A 272 2.09 3.78 6.80
CA TYR A 272 1.44 4.57 5.74
C TYR A 272 2.35 5.70 5.24
N GLY A 273 3.02 6.41 6.14
CA GLY A 273 3.96 7.48 5.79
C GLY A 273 5.07 6.97 4.88
N THR A 274 5.67 5.82 5.21
CA THR A 274 6.72 5.19 4.39
C THR A 274 6.20 4.71 3.03
N ALA A 275 4.98 4.17 2.97
CA ALA A 275 4.37 3.76 1.70
C ALA A 275 4.11 4.97 0.77
N ILE A 276 3.64 6.09 1.31
CA ILE A 276 3.46 7.35 0.58
C ILE A 276 4.81 7.90 0.11
N GLU A 277 5.81 7.89 0.98
CA GLU A 277 7.17 8.35 0.64
C GLU A 277 7.79 7.53 -0.50
N LEU A 278 7.64 6.20 -0.46
CA LEU A 278 8.08 5.30 -1.53
C LEU A 278 7.40 5.63 -2.86
N ALA A 279 6.08 5.81 -2.86
CA ALA A 279 5.33 6.16 -4.06
C ALA A 279 5.80 7.48 -4.66
N ARG A 280 6.09 8.49 -3.82
CA ARG A 280 6.55 9.82 -4.26
C ARG A 280 8.02 9.85 -4.69
N LYS A 281 8.90 9.05 -4.06
CA LYS A 281 10.33 9.06 -4.35
C LYS A 281 10.75 8.08 -5.45
N ASP A 282 10.30 6.84 -5.36
CA ASP A 282 10.71 5.77 -6.30
C ASP A 282 9.61 5.42 -7.32
N GLY A 283 8.41 6.04 -7.24
CA GLY A 283 7.32 5.82 -8.18
C GLY A 283 6.63 4.46 -8.02
N ILE A 284 6.75 3.83 -6.85
CA ILE A 284 6.21 2.49 -6.61
C ILE A 284 5.04 2.58 -5.62
N PRO A 285 3.78 2.61 -6.10
CA PRO A 285 2.61 2.59 -5.22
C PRO A 285 2.43 1.19 -4.62
N VAL A 286 2.49 1.09 -3.30
CA VAL A 286 2.40 -0.18 -2.55
C VAL A 286 1.32 -0.13 -1.49
N GLY A 287 0.86 -1.31 -1.04
CA GLY A 287 0.00 -1.41 0.13
C GLY A 287 0.73 -1.02 1.43
N PRO A 288 -0.01 -0.64 2.50
CA PRO A 288 0.57 -0.18 3.76
C PRO A 288 1.45 -1.23 4.44
N THR A 289 1.18 -2.51 4.23
CA THR A 289 2.00 -3.61 4.73
C THR A 289 3.44 -3.57 4.19
N THR A 290 3.61 -3.17 2.90
CA THR A 290 4.95 -2.94 2.33
C THR A 290 5.63 -1.76 3.01
N GLY A 291 4.89 -0.66 3.26
CA GLY A 291 5.41 0.50 3.99
C GLY A 291 5.92 0.13 5.38
N ALA A 292 5.18 -0.72 6.10
CA ALA A 292 5.58 -1.24 7.40
C ALA A 292 6.93 -1.96 7.36
N MET A 293 7.09 -2.92 6.46
CA MET A 293 8.34 -3.68 6.32
C MET A 293 9.49 -2.81 5.80
N LEU A 294 9.20 -1.89 4.87
CA LEU A 294 10.20 -0.99 4.32
C LEU A 294 10.71 0.01 5.39
N HIS A 295 9.82 0.52 6.25
CA HIS A 295 10.23 1.39 7.36
C HIS A 295 11.29 0.72 8.22
N VAL A 296 11.05 -0.53 8.61
CA VAL A 296 12.02 -1.32 9.40
C VAL A 296 13.30 -1.54 8.62
N ALA A 297 13.24 -1.88 7.32
CA ALA A 297 14.42 -2.05 6.48
C ALA A 297 15.25 -0.76 6.34
N LEU A 298 14.60 0.40 6.23
CA LEU A 298 15.28 1.72 6.21
C LEU A 298 15.94 2.04 7.56
N HIS A 299 15.35 1.58 8.67
CA HIS A 299 15.99 1.70 9.98
C HIS A 299 17.28 0.86 10.04
N TYR A 300 17.23 -0.39 9.60
CA TYR A 300 18.42 -1.26 9.52
C TYR A 300 19.48 -0.68 8.59
N ALA A 301 19.10 0.00 7.52
CA ALA A 301 20.03 0.65 6.60
C ALA A 301 20.93 1.72 7.24
N LYS A 302 20.56 2.27 8.42
CA LYS A 302 21.36 3.28 9.12
C LYS A 302 22.65 2.72 9.72
N SER A 303 22.70 1.41 10.04
CA SER A 303 23.81 0.79 10.76
C SER A 303 24.28 -0.54 10.17
N SER A 304 23.67 -1.01 9.09
CA SER A 304 23.94 -2.33 8.49
C SER A 304 24.46 -2.20 7.06
N SER A 305 24.99 -3.29 6.52
CA SER A 305 25.45 -3.39 5.13
C SER A 305 25.03 -4.72 4.51
N GLY A 306 24.82 -4.72 3.19
CA GLY A 306 24.47 -5.92 2.43
C GLY A 306 23.20 -5.77 1.62
N LEU A 307 22.67 -6.89 1.13
CA LEU A 307 21.47 -6.95 0.31
C LEU A 307 20.28 -7.35 1.16
N ALA A 308 19.26 -6.52 1.15
CA ALA A 308 17.98 -6.73 1.82
C ALA A 308 16.85 -6.93 0.80
N VAL A 309 15.97 -7.88 1.07
CA VAL A 309 14.72 -8.05 0.33
C VAL A 309 13.56 -7.76 1.27
N VAL A 310 12.66 -6.89 0.84
CA VAL A 310 11.42 -6.54 1.51
C VAL A 310 10.27 -7.13 0.71
N MET A 311 9.39 -7.89 1.37
CA MET A 311 8.15 -8.36 0.74
C MET A 311 7.23 -7.18 0.43
N SER A 312 6.68 -7.16 -0.78
CA SER A 312 5.65 -6.21 -1.19
C SER A 312 4.41 -7.01 -1.61
N PRO A 313 3.50 -7.31 -0.66
CA PRO A 313 2.43 -8.28 -0.87
C PRO A 313 1.42 -7.88 -1.95
N ASP A 314 1.22 -6.58 -2.16
CA ASP A 314 0.22 -6.01 -3.08
C ASP A 314 0.55 -4.54 -3.41
N ASP A 315 -0.43 -3.83 -3.99
CA ASP A 315 -0.31 -2.42 -4.37
C ASP A 315 -1.27 -1.49 -3.59
N ALA A 316 -1.08 -0.17 -3.80
CA ALA A 316 -1.88 0.88 -3.17
C ALA A 316 -3.34 0.93 -3.71
N PHE A 317 -3.61 0.43 -4.92
CA PHE A 317 -4.92 0.60 -5.57
C PHE A 317 -6.04 -0.14 -4.83
N LYS A 318 -5.71 -1.19 -4.09
CA LYS A 318 -6.63 -1.93 -3.23
C LYS A 318 -6.96 -1.22 -1.90
N TYR A 319 -6.33 -0.07 -1.63
CA TYR A 319 -6.38 0.65 -0.35
C TYR A 319 -6.69 2.14 -0.52
N ALA A 320 -7.28 2.54 -1.64
CA ALA A 320 -7.54 3.94 -1.96
C ALA A 320 -8.34 4.66 -0.86
N SER A 321 -9.36 4.00 -0.29
CA SER A 321 -10.14 4.54 0.83
C SER A 321 -9.30 4.80 2.09
N PHE A 322 -8.37 3.90 2.42
CA PHE A 322 -7.49 4.07 3.57
C PHE A 322 -6.48 5.21 3.37
N TYR A 323 -5.91 5.34 2.17
CA TYR A 323 -5.00 6.45 1.85
C TYR A 323 -5.70 7.80 1.78
N LYS A 324 -6.99 7.83 1.39
CA LYS A 324 -7.79 9.04 1.30
C LYS A 324 -7.78 9.81 2.63
N ASP A 325 -8.14 9.16 3.72
CA ASP A 325 -8.24 9.79 5.04
C ASP A 325 -6.89 10.38 5.48
N ILE A 326 -5.80 9.67 5.23
CA ILE A 326 -4.43 10.10 5.59
C ILE A 326 -4.00 11.31 4.75
N LEU A 327 -4.27 11.29 3.44
CA LEU A 327 -3.92 12.38 2.53
C LEU A 327 -4.78 13.62 2.78
N GLU A 328 -6.04 13.46 3.18
CA GLU A 328 -6.91 14.55 3.60
C GLU A 328 -6.41 15.20 4.89
N GLU A 329 -5.97 14.39 5.87
CA GLU A 329 -5.37 14.88 7.11
C GLU A 329 -4.03 15.60 6.86
N GLU A 330 -3.16 15.03 6.02
CA GLU A 330 -1.92 15.70 5.59
C GLU A 330 -2.23 17.06 4.94
N SER A 331 -3.23 17.09 4.04
CA SER A 331 -3.65 18.31 3.36
C SER A 331 -4.23 19.33 4.34
N ARG A 332 -4.97 18.88 5.36
CA ARG A 332 -5.49 19.76 6.42
C ARG A 332 -4.35 20.36 7.23
N ARG A 333 -3.38 19.55 7.65
CA ARG A 333 -2.22 20.03 8.41
C ARG A 333 -1.42 21.07 7.63
N ILE A 334 -1.12 20.81 6.36
CA ILE A 334 -0.39 21.77 5.50
C ILE A 334 -1.17 23.10 5.36
N ARG A 335 -2.51 23.05 5.26
CA ARG A 335 -3.33 24.28 5.24
C ARG A 335 -3.22 25.06 6.54
N GLU A 336 -3.37 24.40 7.68
CA GLU A 336 -3.28 25.05 8.99
C GLU A 336 -1.90 25.65 9.24
N GLU A 337 -0.84 24.98 8.83
CA GLU A 337 0.52 25.52 8.88
C GLU A 337 0.67 26.78 8.02
N ALA A 338 0.11 26.81 6.80
CA ALA A 338 0.14 27.99 5.94
C ALA A 338 -0.69 29.14 6.52
N TYR A 339 -1.84 28.84 7.13
CA TYR A 339 -2.67 29.85 7.80
C TYR A 339 -1.96 30.45 9.02
N ALA A 340 -1.34 29.62 9.86
CA ALA A 340 -0.55 30.09 10.99
C ALA A 340 0.62 30.95 10.54
N LEU A 341 1.32 30.58 9.46
CA LEU A 341 2.40 31.41 8.90
C LEU A 341 1.92 32.81 8.49
N ILE A 342 0.72 32.95 7.93
CA ILE A 342 0.15 34.26 7.58
C ILE A 342 -0.18 35.03 8.85
N GLU A 343 -0.84 34.40 9.83
CA GLU A 343 -1.26 35.07 11.07
C GLU A 343 -0.06 35.52 11.92
N ASP A 344 0.98 34.67 12.04
CA ASP A 344 2.16 34.92 12.87
C ASP A 344 3.15 35.93 12.26
N ASN A 345 3.08 36.20 10.94
CA ASN A 345 4.06 37.01 10.23
C ASN A 345 3.47 38.29 9.58
N ARG A 346 2.29 38.72 9.96
CA ARG A 346 1.64 39.93 9.36
C ARG A 346 2.53 41.16 9.37
N ASP A 347 3.28 41.42 10.44
CA ASP A 347 4.15 42.56 10.60
C ASP A 347 5.63 42.28 10.25
N ASN A 348 5.93 41.12 9.68
CA ASN A 348 7.30 40.71 9.41
C ASN A 348 7.78 41.10 8.02
N GLN A 349 8.69 42.08 7.93
CA GLN A 349 9.26 42.55 6.65
C GLN A 349 9.94 41.45 5.81
N ASN A 350 10.33 40.32 6.43
CA ASN A 350 10.92 39.17 5.74
C ASN A 350 9.87 38.10 5.33
N PHE A 351 8.60 38.47 5.34
CA PHE A 351 7.48 37.63 4.93
C PHE A 351 6.66 38.35 3.86
N ALA A 352 6.07 37.59 2.92
CA ALA A 352 5.12 38.10 1.95
C ALA A 352 4.12 37.05 1.49
N ILE A 353 2.92 37.47 1.14
CA ILE A 353 1.84 36.64 0.61
C ILE A 353 1.72 36.94 -0.89
N ILE A 354 1.66 35.89 -1.71
CA ILE A 354 1.51 36.02 -3.17
C ILE A 354 0.20 35.38 -3.61
N ASP A 355 -0.64 36.16 -4.25
CA ASP A 355 -1.82 35.69 -4.98
C ASP A 355 -1.47 35.47 -6.45
N VAL A 356 -1.54 34.20 -6.89
CA VAL A 356 -1.24 33.88 -8.30
C VAL A 356 -2.49 33.74 -9.17
N ARG A 357 -3.61 34.31 -8.74
CA ARG A 357 -4.85 34.41 -9.51
C ARG A 357 -4.76 35.54 -10.53
N THR A 358 -5.74 35.59 -11.44
CA THR A 358 -5.83 36.75 -12.38
C THR A 358 -6.14 38.06 -11.64
N PRO A 359 -5.82 39.21 -12.24
CA PRO A 359 -6.15 40.50 -11.65
C PRO A 359 -7.64 40.66 -11.31
N GLU A 360 -8.54 40.12 -12.13
CA GLU A 360 -9.98 40.14 -11.89
C GLU A 360 -10.38 39.30 -10.66
N GLU A 361 -9.80 38.11 -10.53
CA GLU A 361 -10.01 37.27 -9.34
C GLU A 361 -9.48 37.95 -8.07
N TYR A 362 -8.34 38.63 -8.17
CA TYR A 362 -7.72 39.37 -7.08
C TYR A 362 -8.58 40.57 -6.65
N ALA A 363 -9.08 41.36 -7.62
CA ALA A 363 -9.94 42.49 -7.36
C ALA A 363 -11.27 42.11 -6.69
N GLY A 364 -11.78 40.92 -6.99
CA GLY A 364 -13.00 40.36 -6.37
C GLY A 364 -12.86 39.95 -4.91
N GLY A 365 -11.64 40.03 -4.34
CA GLY A 365 -11.32 39.72 -2.94
C GLY A 365 -9.98 39.00 -2.82
N CYS A 366 -9.13 39.44 -1.90
CA CYS A 366 -7.80 38.90 -1.67
C CYS A 366 -7.48 38.82 -0.17
N ILE A 367 -6.43 38.09 0.18
CA ILE A 367 -5.86 38.11 1.53
C ILE A 367 -5.17 39.49 1.67
N GLU A 368 -5.39 40.15 2.81
CA GLU A 368 -4.81 41.43 3.12
C GLU A 368 -3.28 41.40 2.92
N GLU A 369 -2.72 42.45 2.29
CA GLU A 369 -1.29 42.58 1.97
C GLU A 369 -0.74 41.59 0.94
N ALA A 370 -1.58 40.76 0.30
CA ALA A 370 -1.13 39.86 -0.73
C ALA A 370 -0.68 40.63 -1.99
N ILE A 371 0.41 40.20 -2.59
CA ILE A 371 0.92 40.67 -3.86
C ILE A 371 0.30 39.86 -4.99
N ASN A 372 -0.36 40.47 -5.96
CA ASN A 372 -0.87 39.74 -7.11
C ASN A 372 0.21 39.56 -8.19
N LEU A 373 0.48 38.33 -8.54
CA LEU A 373 1.33 37.93 -9.68
C LEU A 373 0.57 36.91 -10.50
N ASP A 374 0.00 37.33 -11.62
CA ASP A 374 -0.85 36.45 -12.44
C ASP A 374 -0.06 35.28 -13.02
N TYR A 375 -0.41 34.07 -12.58
CA TYR A 375 0.18 32.81 -13.05
C TYR A 375 0.05 32.62 -14.58
N SER A 376 -1.00 33.15 -15.21
CA SER A 376 -1.25 33.02 -16.65
C SER A 376 -0.45 34.06 -17.48
N SER A 377 0.21 35.03 -16.84
CA SER A 377 1.02 36.04 -17.52
C SER A 377 2.27 35.44 -18.16
N ALA A 378 2.57 35.85 -19.39
CA ALA A 378 3.82 35.51 -20.06
C ALA A 378 5.08 36.01 -19.30
N THR A 379 4.92 37.00 -18.42
CA THR A 379 5.99 37.58 -17.59
C THR A 379 6.12 36.94 -16.20
N PHE A 380 5.22 36.05 -15.82
CA PHE A 380 5.13 35.47 -14.47
C PHE A 380 6.48 34.97 -13.93
N ARG A 381 7.20 34.17 -14.72
CA ARG A 381 8.54 33.66 -14.31
C ARG A 381 9.54 34.79 -14.05
N ASN A 382 9.51 35.83 -14.87
CA ASN A 382 10.40 36.98 -14.72
C ASN A 382 10.04 37.81 -13.49
N GLU A 383 8.75 37.95 -13.17
CA GLU A 383 8.28 38.65 -11.98
C GLU A 383 8.66 37.90 -10.71
N LEU A 384 8.49 36.59 -10.67
CA LEU A 384 8.98 35.74 -9.56
C LEU A 384 10.49 35.89 -9.35
N ASN A 385 11.27 35.97 -10.44
CA ASN A 385 12.73 36.03 -10.32
C ASN A 385 13.23 37.42 -9.78
N LYS A 386 12.40 38.47 -9.77
CA LYS A 386 12.70 39.77 -9.17
C LYS A 386 12.51 39.79 -7.66
N LEU A 387 11.79 38.81 -7.09
CA LEU A 387 11.53 38.73 -5.67
C LEU A 387 12.79 38.38 -4.88
N GLU A 388 12.85 38.82 -3.63
CA GLU A 388 13.95 38.55 -2.70
C GLU A 388 13.97 37.09 -2.30
N LYS A 389 15.02 36.36 -2.66
CA LYS A 389 15.10 34.89 -2.47
C LYS A 389 15.22 34.45 -1.01
N ASN A 390 15.61 35.34 -0.12
CA ASN A 390 15.80 35.06 1.31
C ASN A 390 14.55 35.33 2.15
N LYS A 391 13.48 35.87 1.56
CA LYS A 391 12.20 36.06 2.20
C LYS A 391 11.41 34.74 2.27
N LYS A 392 10.53 34.66 3.26
CA LYS A 392 9.54 33.61 3.39
C LYS A 392 8.25 34.02 2.64
N TYR A 393 7.72 33.08 1.83
CA TYR A 393 6.54 33.34 1.01
C TYR A 393 5.46 32.31 1.25
N VAL A 394 4.21 32.75 1.44
CA VAL A 394 3.03 31.92 1.30
C VAL A 394 2.35 32.28 -0.02
N ILE A 395 2.17 31.28 -0.88
CA ILE A 395 1.59 31.43 -2.20
C ILE A 395 0.20 30.80 -2.21
N TYR A 396 -0.79 31.52 -2.72
CA TYR A 396 -2.14 30.97 -2.86
C TYR A 396 -2.76 31.26 -4.22
N CYS A 397 -3.77 30.48 -4.57
CA CYS A 397 -4.67 30.75 -5.68
C CYS A 397 -6.11 30.49 -5.21
N ARG A 398 -7.00 30.07 -6.11
CA ARG A 398 -8.39 29.78 -5.74
C ARG A 398 -8.51 28.54 -4.84
N SER A 399 -7.85 27.39 -5.22
CA SER A 399 -7.95 26.05 -4.60
C SER A 399 -6.62 25.50 -4.07
N GLY A 400 -5.48 26.07 -4.47
CA GLY A 400 -4.14 25.57 -4.14
C GLY A 400 -3.37 24.95 -5.31
N ASP A 401 -4.02 24.73 -6.47
CA ASP A 401 -3.40 24.02 -7.60
C ASP A 401 -2.39 24.89 -8.36
N ARG A 402 -2.81 26.10 -8.82
CA ARG A 402 -1.91 27.05 -9.51
C ARG A 402 -0.76 27.48 -8.61
N SER A 403 -1.04 27.72 -7.33
CA SER A 403 -0.01 28.09 -6.35
C SER A 403 0.96 26.95 -6.06
N GLY A 404 0.53 25.68 -6.11
CA GLY A 404 1.43 24.53 -6.02
C GLY A 404 2.48 24.50 -7.13
N ILE A 405 2.07 24.79 -8.37
CA ILE A 405 2.99 24.91 -9.52
C ILE A 405 3.92 26.10 -9.35
N ALA A 406 3.39 27.25 -8.88
CA ALA A 406 4.19 28.44 -8.61
C ALA A 406 5.27 28.19 -7.54
N VAL A 407 4.94 27.50 -6.46
CA VAL A 407 5.90 27.07 -5.43
C VAL A 407 7.00 26.19 -6.00
N HIS A 408 6.66 25.25 -6.86
CA HIS A 408 7.66 24.41 -7.53
C HIS A 408 8.62 25.25 -8.37
N LEU A 409 8.09 26.16 -9.18
CA LEU A 409 8.87 27.09 -9.99
C LEU A 409 9.78 27.98 -9.14
N MET A 410 9.29 28.51 -8.02
CA MET A 410 10.08 29.33 -7.10
C MET A 410 11.24 28.54 -6.50
N LYS A 411 11.02 27.26 -6.13
CA LYS A 411 12.10 26.38 -5.66
C LYS A 411 13.17 26.16 -6.73
N GLU A 412 12.78 25.98 -7.99
CA GLU A 412 13.73 25.91 -9.12
C GLU A 412 14.52 27.21 -9.31
N LEU A 413 13.89 28.35 -9.04
CA LEU A 413 14.54 29.68 -9.09
C LEU A 413 15.44 29.98 -7.89
N GLY A 414 15.54 29.05 -6.92
CA GLY A 414 16.44 29.14 -5.77
C GLY A 414 15.85 29.79 -4.52
N PHE A 415 14.51 29.86 -4.39
CA PHE A 415 13.86 30.28 -3.14
C PHE A 415 13.88 29.14 -2.13
N SER A 416 14.22 29.41 -0.89
CA SER A 416 14.35 28.38 0.17
C SER A 416 13.08 28.19 1.01
N GLU A 417 12.34 29.29 1.28
CA GLU A 417 11.18 29.30 2.17
C GLU A 417 9.90 29.70 1.43
N VAL A 418 9.32 28.75 0.68
CA VAL A 418 8.09 28.95 -0.08
C VAL A 418 7.07 27.88 0.25
N TYR A 419 5.85 28.28 0.58
CA TYR A 419 4.79 27.45 1.09
C TYR A 419 3.53 27.60 0.24
N ASN A 420 2.91 26.48 -0.12
CA ASN A 420 1.64 26.46 -0.84
C ASN A 420 0.49 26.51 0.17
N MET A 421 -0.41 27.45 0.05
CA MET A 421 -1.66 27.45 0.81
C MET A 421 -2.69 26.53 0.13
N LEU A 422 -2.70 25.26 0.52
CA LEU A 422 -3.69 24.29 0.04
C LEU A 422 -5.11 24.74 0.42
N GLY A 423 -6.06 24.57 -0.50
CA GLY A 423 -7.42 25.08 -0.36
C GLY A 423 -7.58 26.55 -0.82
N GLY A 424 -6.48 27.27 -0.98
CA GLY A 424 -6.45 28.64 -1.52
C GLY A 424 -7.33 29.61 -0.78
N ILE A 425 -7.81 30.65 -1.50
CA ILE A 425 -8.71 31.68 -0.92
C ILE A 425 -10.02 31.07 -0.42
N ILE A 426 -10.55 30.03 -1.09
CA ILE A 426 -11.79 29.36 -0.67
C ILE A 426 -11.65 28.78 0.74
N GLY A 427 -10.54 28.10 1.02
CA GLY A 427 -10.27 27.53 2.33
C GLY A 427 -10.04 28.60 3.41
N TRP A 428 -9.37 29.69 3.05
CA TRP A 428 -9.15 30.86 3.92
C TRP A 428 -10.47 31.51 4.35
N GLU A 429 -11.36 31.79 3.38
CA GLU A 429 -12.68 32.39 3.63
C GLU A 429 -13.60 31.47 4.46
N ALA A 430 -13.57 30.18 4.18
CA ALA A 430 -14.37 29.18 4.93
C ALA A 430 -14.00 29.11 6.41
N ARG A 431 -12.78 29.48 6.79
CA ARG A 431 -12.35 29.60 8.20
C ARG A 431 -12.93 30.84 8.92
N GLY A 432 -13.65 31.70 8.21
CA GLY A 432 -14.20 32.94 8.74
C GLY A 432 -13.28 34.16 8.54
N ASN A 433 -12.18 33.98 7.84
CA ASN A 433 -11.29 35.06 7.43
C ASN A 433 -11.81 35.62 6.11
N ARG A 434 -12.56 36.74 6.14
CA ARG A 434 -13.04 37.39 4.90
C ARG A 434 -11.87 38.07 4.19
N GLY A 435 -11.73 37.80 2.89
CA GLY A 435 -10.88 38.61 2.01
C GLY A 435 -11.40 40.03 1.94
N LYS A 436 -10.51 41.01 1.91
CA LYS A 436 -10.88 42.40 1.61
C LYS A 436 -11.01 42.60 0.10
N GLU A 437 -11.98 43.43 -0.34
CA GLU A 437 -11.95 43.97 -1.69
C GLU A 437 -10.66 44.79 -1.86
N ALA A 438 -9.91 44.54 -2.94
CA ALA A 438 -8.69 45.28 -3.22
C ALA A 438 -9.04 46.77 -3.42
N SER A 439 -8.41 47.65 -2.65
CA SER A 439 -8.58 49.10 -2.86
C SER A 439 -7.86 49.53 -4.14
N GLU A 440 -8.31 50.67 -4.75
CA GLU A 440 -7.62 51.26 -5.91
C GLU A 440 -6.15 51.57 -5.60
N ASP A 441 -5.81 51.92 -4.35
CA ASP A 441 -4.46 52.13 -3.88
C ASP A 441 -3.62 50.86 -3.83
N ASP A 442 -4.21 49.69 -3.52
CA ASP A 442 -3.53 48.37 -3.55
C ASP A 442 -3.15 47.96 -4.98
N MET A 443 -3.89 48.41 -5.98
CA MET A 443 -3.58 48.19 -7.39
C MET A 443 -2.48 49.12 -7.93
N MET A 444 -2.35 50.34 -7.40
CA MET A 444 -1.38 51.35 -7.89
C MET A 444 0.00 51.26 -7.21
N VAL A 445 0.08 50.96 -5.93
CA VAL A 445 1.36 50.90 -5.17
C VAL A 445 2.34 49.83 -5.68
N LYS A 446 1.88 48.87 -6.50
CA LYS A 446 2.69 47.76 -6.96
C LYS A 446 3.33 47.92 -8.34
N GLN A 447 3.03 49.01 -9.07
CA GLN A 447 3.80 49.35 -10.27
C GLN A 447 5.06 50.17 -9.98
N GLU A 448 5.12 50.88 -8.83
CA GLU A 448 6.25 51.73 -8.47
C GLU A 448 7.29 51.09 -7.53
N GLY A 449 6.98 50.00 -6.87
CA GLY A 449 7.87 49.28 -5.92
C GLY A 449 8.76 48.17 -6.50
N LEU A 450 8.82 48.05 -7.82
CA LEU A 450 9.63 47.05 -8.54
C LEU A 450 10.82 47.65 -9.31
N VAL A 451 11.38 48.76 -8.81
CA VAL A 451 12.65 49.33 -9.33
C VAL A 451 13.78 49.08 -8.38
#